data_421fe6f03cf14ed5bcb2cc879630dd93
#
_entry.id   421fe6f03cf14ed5bcb2cc879630dd93
#
_cell.length_a   1.000
_cell.length_b   1.000
_cell.length_c   1.000
_cell.angle_alpha   90.00
_cell.angle_beta   90.00
_cell.angle_gamma   90.00
#
_symmetry.space_group_name_H-M   'P 1'
#
loop_
_entity.id
_entity.type
_entity.pdbx_description
1 polymer ?
#
loop_
_entity_poly.entity_id
_entity_poly.type
_entity_poly.pdbx_seq_one_letter_code
_entity_poly.pdbx_strand_id
1 'polypeptide(L)'
;MLGQDPFAHTTSIEAVSVIVAAVLVWLSALVQHLSNISERGPQYVMSDRSVSPPLQGFFGRATRTLANNIESALMWVPPMVVILILHRTTWLSQFFAATYICARIIFALSYWFKIPVVRSLAWFAGMICCAAATVLAVVPIG
;
A
#
# COMPACT_ATOMS: atom_id res chain seq x y z
N MET A 1 22.93 30.34 21.23
CA MET A 1 22.06 29.14 21.29
C MET A 1 20.79 29.47 20.55
N LEU A 2 20.74 29.21 19.24
CA LEU A 2 19.54 29.36 18.43
C LEU A 2 18.69 28.13 18.69
N GLY A 3 17.50 28.36 19.26
CA GLY A 3 16.55 27.29 19.58
C GLY A 3 16.22 26.47 18.32
N GLN A 4 16.49 25.19 18.39
CA GLN A 4 15.95 24.27 17.39
C GLN A 4 14.43 24.30 17.57
N ASP A 5 13.74 24.67 16.49
CA ASP A 5 12.29 24.67 16.43
C ASP A 5 11.79 23.25 16.75
N PRO A 6 11.10 23.01 17.89
CA PRO A 6 10.67 21.65 18.25
C PRO A 6 9.64 21.06 17.29
N PHE A 7 9.15 21.84 16.32
CA PHE A 7 8.19 21.46 15.30
C PHE A 7 8.79 21.31 13.89
N ALA A 8 10.12 21.52 13.72
CA ALA A 8 10.79 21.33 12.45
C ALA A 8 11.07 19.86 12.11
N HIS A 9 10.18 18.94 12.48
CA HIS A 9 10.21 17.56 12.02
C HIS A 9 9.60 17.48 10.63
N THR A 10 10.43 17.70 9.60
CA THR A 10 10.06 17.33 8.24
C THR A 10 9.75 15.83 8.23
N THR A 11 8.49 15.48 7.98
CA THR A 11 8.08 14.07 7.92
C THR A 11 8.88 13.38 6.80
N SER A 12 9.68 12.39 7.12
CA SER A 12 10.49 11.70 6.13
C SER A 12 9.62 10.96 5.10
N ILE A 13 10.12 10.79 3.88
CA ILE A 13 9.39 10.08 2.81
C ILE A 13 9.12 8.62 3.20
N GLU A 14 9.98 8.02 4.01
CA GLU A 14 9.78 6.68 4.57
C GLU A 14 8.53 6.64 5.47
N ALA A 15 8.40 7.61 6.37
CA ALA A 15 7.21 7.72 7.22
C ALA A 15 5.95 7.97 6.39
N VAL A 16 6.03 8.85 5.39
CA VAL A 16 4.93 9.07 4.43
C VAL A 16 4.54 7.78 3.73
N SER A 17 5.50 6.95 3.32
CA SER A 17 5.23 5.68 2.62
C SER A 17 4.46 4.68 3.49
N VAL A 18 4.74 4.63 4.78
CA VAL A 18 4.01 3.80 5.76
C VAL A 18 2.55 4.26 5.87
N ILE A 19 2.33 5.57 5.98
CA ILE A 19 0.98 6.14 6.03
C ILE A 19 0.23 5.90 4.72
N VAL A 20 0.89 6.10 3.56
CA VAL A 20 0.28 5.85 2.25
C VAL A 20 -0.10 4.39 2.08
N ALA A 21 0.71 3.44 2.55
CA ALA A 21 0.36 2.02 2.54
C ALA A 21 -0.95 1.76 3.30
N ALA A 22 -1.10 2.31 4.51
CA ALA A 22 -2.33 2.20 5.30
C ALA A 22 -3.53 2.87 4.62
N VAL A 23 -3.35 4.07 4.06
CA VAL A 23 -4.40 4.81 3.33
C VAL A 23 -4.86 4.03 2.11
N LEU A 24 -3.95 3.41 1.34
CA LEU A 24 -4.30 2.59 0.17
C LEU A 24 -5.09 1.35 0.55
N VAL A 25 -4.79 0.70 1.68
CA VAL A 25 -5.60 -0.41 2.20
C VAL A 25 -6.99 0.09 2.55
N TRP A 26 -7.09 1.19 3.29
CA TRP A 26 -8.38 1.78 3.68
C TRP A 26 -9.22 2.20 2.46
N LEU A 27 -8.64 2.90 1.49
CA LEU A 27 -9.32 3.29 0.26
C LEU A 27 -9.77 2.07 -0.56
N SER A 28 -8.93 1.03 -0.65
CA SER A 28 -9.28 -0.20 -1.35
C SER A 28 -10.44 -0.93 -0.67
N ALA A 29 -10.49 -0.93 0.67
CA ALA A 29 -11.60 -1.49 1.43
C ALA A 29 -12.88 -0.69 1.19
N LEU A 30 -12.80 0.64 1.17
CA LEU A 30 -13.93 1.50 0.86
C LEU A 30 -14.47 1.26 -0.57
N VAL A 31 -13.58 1.23 -1.57
CA VAL A 31 -13.96 0.95 -2.97
C VAL A 31 -14.59 -0.45 -3.11
N GLN A 32 -14.03 -1.45 -2.45
CA GLN A 32 -14.58 -2.80 -2.43
C GLN A 32 -15.97 -2.82 -1.78
N HIS A 33 -16.15 -2.12 -0.67
CA HIS A 33 -17.44 -2.06 0.02
C HIS A 33 -18.50 -1.35 -0.83
N LEU A 34 -18.17 -0.20 -1.40
CA LEU A 34 -19.09 0.56 -2.26
C LEU A 34 -19.47 -0.23 -3.52
N SER A 35 -18.52 -0.91 -4.15
CA SER A 35 -18.80 -1.77 -5.31
C SER A 35 -19.68 -2.96 -4.95
N ASN A 36 -19.55 -3.52 -3.75
CA ASN A 36 -20.40 -4.57 -3.25
C ASN A 36 -21.85 -4.10 -3.08
N ILE A 37 -22.05 -2.90 -2.49
CA ILE A 37 -23.39 -2.29 -2.37
C ILE A 37 -24.00 -2.04 -3.75
N SER A 38 -23.21 -1.50 -4.68
CA SER A 38 -23.68 -1.16 -6.04
C SER A 38 -24.06 -2.38 -6.87
N GLU A 39 -23.29 -3.47 -6.79
CA GLU A 39 -23.52 -4.67 -7.63
C GLU A 39 -24.52 -5.66 -6.99
N ARG A 40 -24.68 -5.68 -5.66
CA ARG A 40 -25.47 -6.70 -4.95
C ARG A 40 -26.59 -6.13 -4.07
N GLY A 41 -26.61 -4.84 -3.91
CA GLY A 41 -27.59 -4.12 -3.09
C GLY A 41 -27.27 -4.12 -1.59
N PRO A 42 -27.85 -3.17 -0.84
CA PRO A 42 -27.58 -3.02 0.58
C PRO A 42 -28.09 -4.20 1.43
N GLN A 43 -29.14 -4.89 0.99
CA GLN A 43 -29.69 -6.05 1.69
C GLN A 43 -28.70 -7.22 1.76
N TYR A 44 -27.96 -7.48 0.66
CA TYR A 44 -26.91 -8.50 0.66
C TYR A 44 -25.77 -8.15 1.61
N VAL A 45 -25.37 -6.88 1.64
CA VAL A 45 -24.26 -6.41 2.50
C VAL A 45 -24.62 -6.52 3.99
N MET A 46 -25.89 -6.37 4.34
CA MET A 46 -26.41 -6.51 5.70
C MET A 46 -26.82 -7.95 6.09
N SER A 47 -26.80 -8.90 5.14
CA SER A 47 -27.11 -10.32 5.41
C SER A 47 -25.92 -11.02 6.06
N ASP A 48 -26.14 -12.27 6.46
CA ASP A 48 -25.11 -13.18 7.00
C ASP A 48 -24.03 -13.58 5.99
N ARG A 49 -24.22 -13.24 4.69
CA ARG A 49 -23.32 -13.54 3.58
C ARG A 49 -22.97 -15.03 3.44
N SER A 50 -23.85 -15.92 3.87
CA SER A 50 -23.65 -17.38 3.78
C SER A 50 -23.45 -17.88 2.35
N VAL A 51 -23.97 -17.13 1.36
CA VAL A 51 -23.72 -17.37 -0.06
C VAL A 51 -22.69 -16.37 -0.57
N SER A 52 -21.51 -16.86 -0.97
CA SER A 52 -20.46 -16.04 -1.58
C SER A 52 -20.60 -16.06 -3.11
N PRO A 53 -21.12 -14.99 -3.73
CA PRO A 53 -21.21 -14.94 -5.18
C PRO A 53 -19.82 -14.83 -5.82
N PRO A 54 -19.65 -15.23 -7.10
CA PRO A 54 -18.36 -15.20 -7.77
C PRO A 54 -17.77 -13.80 -7.85
N LEU A 55 -16.44 -13.70 -7.70
CA LEU A 55 -15.70 -12.45 -7.78
C LEU A 55 -15.54 -12.00 -9.25
N GLN A 56 -16.59 -11.46 -9.81
CA GLN A 56 -16.66 -10.96 -11.20
C GLN A 56 -16.80 -9.43 -11.22
N GLY A 57 -16.78 -8.86 -12.41
CA GLY A 57 -17.03 -7.44 -12.62
C GLY A 57 -16.02 -6.51 -11.91
N PHE A 58 -16.49 -5.33 -11.55
CA PHE A 58 -15.67 -4.34 -10.81
C PHE A 58 -15.46 -4.76 -9.36
N PHE A 59 -16.46 -5.33 -8.70
CA PHE A 59 -16.34 -5.85 -7.35
C PHE A 59 -15.22 -6.89 -7.22
N GLY A 60 -15.11 -7.82 -8.18
CA GLY A 60 -14.03 -8.80 -8.19
C GLY A 60 -12.64 -8.18 -8.33
N ARG A 61 -12.49 -7.08 -9.12
CA ARG A 61 -11.24 -6.34 -9.22
C ARG A 61 -10.94 -5.57 -7.92
N ALA A 62 -11.94 -4.89 -7.35
CA ALA A 62 -11.79 -4.16 -6.10
C ALA A 62 -11.37 -5.09 -4.94
N THR A 63 -11.98 -6.27 -4.85
CA THR A 63 -11.62 -7.29 -3.84
C THR A 63 -10.17 -7.76 -3.99
N ARG A 64 -9.71 -8.05 -5.21
CA ARG A 64 -8.32 -8.45 -5.45
C ARG A 64 -7.33 -7.31 -5.22
N THR A 65 -7.72 -6.05 -5.51
CA THR A 65 -6.90 -4.88 -5.21
C THR A 65 -6.73 -4.73 -3.69
N LEU A 66 -7.80 -4.88 -2.92
CA LEU A 66 -7.74 -4.84 -1.45
C LEU A 66 -6.81 -5.92 -0.91
N ALA A 67 -7.00 -7.19 -1.31
CA ALA A 67 -6.18 -8.31 -0.86
C ALA A 67 -4.69 -8.04 -1.13
N ASN A 68 -4.35 -7.61 -2.36
CA ASN A 68 -2.98 -7.33 -2.73
C ASN A 68 -2.39 -6.09 -2.03
N ASN A 69 -3.19 -5.07 -1.71
CA ASN A 69 -2.73 -3.93 -0.93
C ASN A 69 -2.46 -4.31 0.54
N ILE A 70 -3.26 -5.21 1.12
CA ILE A 70 -3.00 -5.76 2.47
C ILE A 70 -1.70 -6.57 2.46
N GLU A 71 -1.52 -7.49 1.52
CA GLU A 71 -0.29 -8.30 1.39
C GLU A 71 0.95 -7.41 1.23
N SER A 72 0.86 -6.40 0.37
CA SER A 72 1.95 -5.45 0.15
C SER A 72 2.26 -4.61 1.38
N ALA A 73 1.25 -4.14 2.11
CA ALA A 73 1.45 -3.38 3.34
C ALA A 73 2.12 -4.22 4.43
N LEU A 74 1.76 -5.50 4.55
CA LEU A 74 2.41 -6.44 5.48
C LEU A 74 3.88 -6.68 5.15
N MET A 75 4.28 -6.61 3.88
CA MET A 75 5.68 -6.74 3.46
C MET A 75 6.46 -5.43 3.55
N TRP A 76 5.79 -4.28 3.40
CA TRP A 76 6.42 -2.97 3.37
C TRP A 76 6.57 -2.32 4.75
N VAL A 77 5.49 -2.32 5.53
CA VAL A 77 5.43 -1.54 6.78
C VAL A 77 6.43 -2.01 7.83
N PRO A 78 6.57 -3.33 8.13
CA PRO A 78 7.50 -3.76 9.19
C PRO A 78 8.95 -3.35 8.93
N PRO A 79 9.56 -3.60 7.76
CA PRO A 79 10.94 -3.19 7.52
C PRO A 79 11.12 -1.67 7.52
N MET A 80 10.15 -0.90 6.99
CA MET A 80 10.21 0.56 7.06
C MET A 80 10.15 1.09 8.49
N VAL A 81 9.30 0.53 9.33
CA VAL A 81 9.24 0.88 10.76
C VAL A 81 10.57 0.58 11.47
N VAL A 82 11.21 -0.54 11.15
CA VAL A 82 12.56 -0.86 11.70
C VAL A 82 13.58 0.19 11.26
N ILE A 83 13.62 0.57 9.97
CA ILE A 83 14.53 1.61 9.46
C ILE A 83 14.30 2.94 10.20
N LEU A 84 13.05 3.32 10.41
CA LEU A 84 12.69 4.58 11.08
C LEU A 84 13.07 4.57 12.57
N ILE A 85 12.75 3.50 13.32
CA ILE A 85 13.03 3.38 14.75
C ILE A 85 14.54 3.34 15.02
N LEU A 86 15.30 2.65 14.15
CA LEU A 86 16.75 2.54 14.30
C LEU A 86 17.52 3.73 13.69
N HIS A 87 16.80 4.76 13.21
CA HIS A 87 17.38 5.94 12.54
C HIS A 87 18.34 5.59 11.39
N ARG A 88 18.01 4.56 10.60
CA ARG A 88 18.81 4.04 9.48
C ARG A 88 18.34 4.58 8.12
N THR A 89 17.76 5.78 8.10
CA THR A 89 17.31 6.41 6.86
C THR A 89 18.48 6.78 5.97
N THR A 90 18.42 6.41 4.70
CA THR A 90 19.44 6.66 3.69
C THR A 90 18.79 7.17 2.42
N TRP A 91 19.57 7.67 1.48
CA TRP A 91 19.04 8.04 0.15
C TRP A 91 18.41 6.84 -0.58
N LEU A 92 18.91 5.62 -0.33
CA LEU A 92 18.32 4.39 -0.88
C LEU A 92 16.96 4.11 -0.28
N SER A 93 16.79 4.23 1.06
CA SER A 93 15.49 4.03 1.69
C SER A 93 14.48 5.05 1.20
N GLN A 94 14.90 6.30 1.00
CA GLN A 94 14.06 7.37 0.44
C GLN A 94 13.63 7.07 -0.99
N PHE A 95 14.57 6.64 -1.84
CA PHE A 95 14.31 6.25 -3.22
C PHE A 95 13.28 5.10 -3.31
N PHE A 96 13.49 4.03 -2.54
CA PHE A 96 12.55 2.92 -2.52
C PHE A 96 11.20 3.28 -1.92
N ALA A 97 11.16 4.18 -0.92
CA ALA A 97 9.90 4.67 -0.35
C ALA A 97 9.08 5.46 -1.38
N ALA A 98 9.71 6.39 -2.11
CA ALA A 98 9.05 7.14 -3.17
C ALA A 98 8.57 6.22 -4.30
N THR A 99 9.42 5.28 -4.74
CA THR A 99 9.09 4.29 -5.78
C THR A 99 7.94 3.40 -5.35
N TYR A 100 7.91 2.94 -4.11
CA TYR A 100 6.83 2.12 -3.56
C TYR A 100 5.50 2.88 -3.60
N ILE A 101 5.45 4.12 -3.14
CA ILE A 101 4.25 4.96 -3.19
C ILE A 101 3.70 5.01 -4.62
N CYS A 102 4.54 5.39 -5.59
CA CYS A 102 4.14 5.47 -6.99
C CYS A 102 3.64 4.12 -7.53
N ALA A 103 4.39 3.05 -7.28
CA ALA A 103 4.06 1.71 -7.74
C ALA A 103 2.72 1.23 -7.20
N ARG A 104 2.41 1.48 -5.93
CA ARG A 104 1.15 1.04 -5.30
C ARG A 104 -0.06 1.84 -5.77
N ILE A 105 0.09 3.13 -5.99
CA ILE A 105 -0.97 3.97 -6.56
C ILE A 105 -1.27 3.52 -8.00
N ILE A 106 -0.23 3.38 -8.83
CA ILE A 106 -0.36 2.93 -10.23
C ILE A 106 -0.97 1.53 -10.29
N PHE A 107 -0.58 0.61 -9.40
CA PHE A 107 -1.14 -0.72 -9.31
C PHE A 107 -2.65 -0.67 -9.06
N ALA A 108 -3.10 0.06 -8.04
CA ALA A 108 -4.52 0.14 -7.68
C ALA A 108 -5.36 0.72 -8.83
N LEU A 109 -4.91 1.83 -9.41
CA LEU A 109 -5.60 2.47 -10.54
C LEU A 109 -5.65 1.55 -11.77
N SER A 110 -4.51 0.96 -12.15
CA SER A 110 -4.46 0.08 -13.33
C SER A 110 -5.31 -1.18 -13.16
N TYR A 111 -5.48 -1.67 -11.93
CA TYR A 111 -6.37 -2.79 -11.64
C TYR A 111 -7.83 -2.40 -11.82
N TRP A 112 -8.24 -1.24 -11.31
CA TRP A 112 -9.60 -0.75 -11.43
C TRP A 112 -9.97 -0.43 -12.89
N PHE A 113 -9.03 0.17 -13.65
CA PHE A 113 -9.24 0.54 -15.06
C PHE A 113 -8.92 -0.56 -16.09
N LYS A 114 -8.63 -1.79 -15.66
CA LYS A 114 -8.34 -2.97 -16.53
C LYS A 114 -7.12 -2.78 -17.43
N ILE A 115 -6.02 -2.25 -16.91
CA ILE A 115 -4.76 -2.09 -17.65
C ILE A 115 -3.76 -3.19 -17.20
N PRO A 116 -3.80 -4.42 -17.76
CA PRO A 116 -3.13 -5.58 -17.18
C PRO A 116 -1.60 -5.49 -17.20
N VAL A 117 -1.02 -4.91 -18.24
CA VAL A 117 0.44 -4.79 -18.36
C VAL A 117 0.99 -3.82 -17.31
N VAL A 118 0.40 -2.62 -17.22
CA VAL A 118 0.82 -1.60 -16.24
C VAL A 118 0.65 -2.11 -14.82
N ARG A 119 -0.46 -2.80 -14.53
CA ARG A 119 -0.71 -3.45 -13.25
C ARG A 119 0.41 -4.41 -12.87
N SER A 120 0.84 -5.28 -13.81
CA SER A 120 1.86 -6.29 -13.53
C SER A 120 3.23 -5.64 -13.31
N LEU A 121 3.60 -4.64 -14.10
CA LEU A 121 4.86 -3.90 -13.93
C LEU A 121 4.88 -3.16 -12.58
N ALA A 122 3.78 -2.50 -12.23
CA ALA A 122 3.66 -1.80 -10.95
C ALA A 122 3.72 -2.77 -9.75
N TRP A 123 3.14 -3.96 -9.89
CA TRP A 123 3.24 -5.01 -8.87
C TRP A 123 4.69 -5.44 -8.66
N PHE A 124 5.42 -5.76 -9.74
CA PHE A 124 6.83 -6.14 -9.67
C PHE A 124 7.69 -5.04 -9.05
N ALA A 125 7.49 -3.77 -9.45
CA ALA A 125 8.20 -2.64 -8.86
C ALA A 125 7.95 -2.56 -7.35
N GLY A 126 6.70 -2.72 -6.89
CA GLY A 126 6.36 -2.75 -5.47
C GLY A 126 7.04 -3.91 -4.72
N MET A 127 7.11 -5.11 -5.32
CA MET A 127 7.78 -6.28 -4.73
C MET A 127 9.28 -6.07 -4.59
N ILE A 128 9.94 -5.47 -5.60
CA ILE A 128 11.36 -5.10 -5.53
C ILE A 128 11.59 -4.10 -4.37
N CYS A 129 10.72 -3.11 -4.22
CA CYS A 129 10.81 -2.17 -3.11
C CYS A 129 10.68 -2.85 -1.74
N CYS A 130 9.75 -3.81 -1.57
CA CYS A 130 9.60 -4.56 -0.33
C CYS A 130 10.85 -5.40 0.00
N ALA A 131 11.42 -6.07 -1.00
CA ALA A 131 12.66 -6.83 -0.84
C ALA A 131 13.84 -5.92 -0.45
N ALA A 132 13.99 -4.77 -1.14
CA ALA A 132 15.03 -3.80 -0.85
C ALA A 132 14.88 -3.22 0.57
N ALA A 133 13.66 -2.85 0.98
CA ALA A 133 13.38 -2.36 2.33
C ALA A 133 13.77 -3.40 3.40
N THR A 134 13.46 -4.67 3.16
CA THR A 134 13.82 -5.77 4.08
C THR A 134 15.35 -5.90 4.21
N VAL A 135 16.08 -5.83 3.10
CA VAL A 135 17.56 -5.87 3.12
C VAL A 135 18.12 -4.66 3.87
N LEU A 136 17.63 -3.44 3.59
CA LEU A 136 18.07 -2.21 4.25
C LEU A 136 17.77 -2.20 5.76
N ALA A 137 16.68 -2.86 6.18
CA ALA A 137 16.33 -2.97 7.60
C ALA A 137 17.29 -3.88 8.37
N VAL A 138 17.82 -4.93 7.72
CA VAL A 138 18.65 -5.97 8.37
C VAL A 138 20.13 -5.64 8.25
N VAL A 139 20.58 -5.19 7.06
CA VAL A 139 22.00 -4.91 6.79
C VAL A 139 22.31 -3.46 7.16
N PRO A 140 23.19 -3.19 8.14
CA PRO A 140 23.64 -1.83 8.41
C PRO A 140 24.50 -1.38 7.22
N ILE A 141 24.00 -0.44 6.46
CA ILE A 141 24.78 0.26 5.43
C ILE A 141 25.42 1.45 6.14
N GLY A 142 26.71 1.30 6.46
CA GLY A 142 27.52 2.34 7.10
C GLY A 142 27.74 3.53 6.19
#